data_664626060bea655964147fcf5853edc7
#
_entry.id   664626060bea655964147fcf5853edc7
#
_cell.length_a   1.000
_cell.length_b   1.000
_cell.length_c   1.000
_cell.angle_alpha   90.00
_cell.angle_beta   90.00
_cell.angle_gamma   90.00
#
_symmetry.space_group_name_H-M   'P 1'
#
loop_
_entity.id
_entity.type
_entity.pdbx_description
1 polymer ?
#
loop_
_entity_poly.entity_id
_entity_poly.type
_entity_poly.pdbx_seq_one_letter_code
_entity_poly.pdbx_strand_id
1 'polypeptide(L)'
;VYKRQLVDRAKGAVAEVESYLKETYLIAQAAGEVSEIFPKVGELVGTGAPIMNIAIMDDMWVTFNVREDLLKNLTMGSEFDAIVPALDNQTIRLKVHYMKDLGTYAAWKATKTTGQFDLKTFEVKATPLEKVTNLRPGMSVIIKK
;
A
#
# COMPACT_ATOMS: atom_id res chain seq x y z
N VAL A 1 -2.97 49.44 -25.64
CA VAL A 1 -2.04 48.40 -25.15
C VAL A 1 -2.00 48.42 -23.63
N TYR A 2 -1.78 49.56 -22.97
CA TYR A 2 -1.62 49.68 -21.52
C TYR A 2 -2.90 49.25 -20.72
N LYS A 3 -4.08 49.65 -21.18
CA LYS A 3 -5.33 49.24 -20.55
C LYS A 3 -5.60 47.71 -20.61
N ARG A 4 -5.18 47.05 -21.70
CA ARG A 4 -5.27 45.60 -21.82
C ARG A 4 -4.35 44.90 -20.82
N GLN A 5 -3.11 45.35 -20.68
CA GLN A 5 -2.16 44.79 -19.72
C GLN A 5 -2.63 44.92 -18.26
N LEU A 6 -3.31 46.02 -17.89
CA LEU A 6 -3.89 46.18 -16.57
C LEU A 6 -5.04 45.18 -16.31
N VAL A 7 -5.88 44.98 -17.31
CA VAL A 7 -6.97 43.99 -17.23
C VAL A 7 -6.43 42.57 -17.14
N ASP A 8 -5.38 42.25 -17.90
CA ASP A 8 -4.77 40.91 -17.88
C ASP A 8 -4.08 40.63 -16.53
N ARG A 9 -3.42 41.64 -15.94
CA ARG A 9 -2.87 41.54 -14.57
C ARG A 9 -3.95 41.34 -13.52
N ALA A 10 -5.04 42.07 -13.60
CA ALA A 10 -6.16 41.93 -12.66
C ALA A 10 -6.78 40.54 -12.78
N LYS A 11 -6.99 40.04 -13.99
CA LYS A 11 -7.47 38.66 -14.21
C LYS A 11 -6.52 37.61 -13.66
N GLY A 12 -5.21 37.80 -13.82
CA GLY A 12 -4.20 36.91 -13.25
C GLY A 12 -4.26 36.89 -11.73
N ALA A 13 -4.39 38.01 -11.06
CA ALA A 13 -4.51 38.12 -9.62
C ALA A 13 -5.81 37.46 -9.12
N VAL A 14 -6.91 37.63 -9.83
CA VAL A 14 -8.19 36.97 -9.49
C VAL A 14 -8.05 35.44 -9.61
N ALA A 15 -7.46 34.95 -10.70
CA ALA A 15 -7.26 33.52 -10.91
C ALA A 15 -6.35 32.88 -9.84
N GLU A 16 -5.34 33.62 -9.37
CA GLU A 16 -4.49 33.19 -8.27
C GLU A 16 -5.26 33.02 -6.97
N VAL A 17 -6.06 34.04 -6.60
CA VAL A 17 -6.90 33.98 -5.38
C VAL A 17 -7.96 32.88 -5.49
N GLU A 18 -8.58 32.69 -6.64
CA GLU A 18 -9.52 31.59 -6.89
C GLU A 18 -8.86 30.23 -6.71
N SER A 19 -7.60 30.08 -7.12
CA SER A 19 -6.83 28.84 -6.92
C SER A 19 -6.62 28.57 -5.42
N TYR A 20 -6.23 29.59 -4.64
CA TYR A 20 -6.12 29.42 -3.18
C TYR A 20 -7.44 29.09 -2.51
N LEU A 21 -8.55 29.68 -2.97
CA LEU A 21 -9.86 29.35 -2.43
C LEU A 21 -10.29 27.91 -2.72
N LYS A 22 -9.90 27.33 -3.83
CA LYS A 22 -10.16 25.90 -4.13
C LYS A 22 -9.41 24.97 -3.18
N GLU A 23 -8.24 25.35 -2.72
CA GLU A 23 -7.44 24.56 -1.77
C GLU A 23 -8.01 24.56 -0.34
N THR A 24 -9.00 25.44 -0.03
CA THR A 24 -9.67 25.41 1.27
C THR A 24 -10.55 24.18 1.45
N TYR A 25 -10.91 23.50 0.37
CA TYR A 25 -11.66 22.26 0.39
C TYR A 25 -10.79 21.11 -0.10
N LEU A 26 -10.47 20.20 0.80
CA LEU A 26 -9.74 18.98 0.46
C LEU A 26 -10.71 17.95 -0.13
N ILE A 27 -10.49 17.60 -1.40
CA ILE A 27 -11.28 16.60 -2.11
C ILE A 27 -10.48 15.31 -2.19
N ALA A 28 -11.11 14.17 -1.85
CA ALA A 28 -10.50 12.87 -2.01
C ALA A 28 -10.22 12.58 -3.49
N GLN A 29 -8.97 12.25 -3.82
CA GLN A 29 -8.55 11.96 -5.19
C GLN A 29 -8.82 10.51 -5.61
N ALA A 30 -9.09 9.63 -4.64
CA ALA A 30 -9.38 8.22 -4.86
C ALA A 30 -10.50 7.76 -3.94
N ALA A 31 -11.25 6.74 -4.39
CA ALA A 31 -12.20 6.04 -3.54
C ALA A 31 -11.45 5.17 -2.54
N GLY A 32 -11.82 5.21 -1.27
CA GLY A 32 -11.15 4.47 -0.22
C GLY A 32 -11.73 4.76 1.15
N GLU A 33 -11.15 4.15 2.17
CA GLU A 33 -11.48 4.37 3.58
C GLU A 33 -10.41 5.27 4.21
N VAL A 34 -10.81 6.31 4.94
CA VAL A 34 -9.88 7.15 5.69
C VAL A 34 -9.31 6.32 6.85
N SER A 35 -8.02 6.02 6.81
CA SER A 35 -7.36 5.22 7.84
C SER A 35 -6.79 6.05 8.96
N GLU A 36 -6.38 7.29 8.67
CA GLU A 36 -5.79 8.18 9.67
C GLU A 36 -5.96 9.64 9.25
N ILE A 37 -6.22 10.51 10.21
CA ILE A 37 -6.25 11.96 10.06
C ILE A 37 -5.19 12.53 11.00
N PHE A 38 -4.21 13.26 10.47
CA PHE A 38 -3.06 13.75 11.23
C PHE A 38 -3.35 15.04 12.00
N PRO A 39 -3.86 16.12 11.38
CA PRO A 39 -4.07 17.37 12.09
C PRO A 39 -5.35 17.36 12.93
N LYS A 40 -5.30 18.07 14.03
CA LYS A 40 -6.47 18.35 14.87
C LYS A 40 -7.12 19.66 14.46
N VAL A 41 -8.41 19.81 14.75
CA VAL A 41 -9.13 21.05 14.50
C VAL A 41 -8.46 22.20 15.26
N GLY A 42 -8.13 23.29 14.57
CA GLY A 42 -7.41 24.43 15.09
C GLY A 42 -5.90 24.36 14.96
N GLU A 43 -5.34 23.26 14.44
CA GLU A 43 -3.90 23.11 14.20
C GLU A 43 -3.51 23.76 12.88
N LEU A 44 -2.37 24.45 12.88
CA LEU A 44 -1.80 25.04 11.67
C LEU A 44 -1.09 23.96 10.84
N VAL A 45 -1.54 23.77 9.61
CA VAL A 45 -0.97 22.81 8.68
C VAL A 45 -0.11 23.54 7.64
N GLY A 46 1.17 23.19 7.55
CA GLY A 46 2.08 23.75 6.56
C GLY A 46 1.87 23.17 5.15
N THR A 47 2.33 23.90 4.14
CA THR A 47 2.29 23.45 2.75
C THR A 47 3.05 22.13 2.59
N GLY A 48 2.42 21.11 2.00
CA GLY A 48 3.00 19.80 1.78
C GLY A 48 2.93 18.84 2.99
N ALA A 49 2.35 19.26 4.11
CA ALA A 49 2.13 18.37 5.24
C ALA A 49 1.01 17.36 4.92
N PRO A 50 1.15 16.08 5.33
CA PRO A 50 0.10 15.09 5.14
C PRO A 50 -1.11 15.44 6.02
N ILE A 51 -2.31 15.39 5.45
CA ILE A 51 -3.56 15.66 6.17
C ILE A 51 -4.26 14.38 6.55
N MET A 52 -4.32 13.40 5.65
CA MET A 52 -4.95 12.11 5.91
C MET A 52 -4.37 11.00 5.05
N ASN A 53 -4.49 9.78 5.53
CA ASN A 53 -4.22 8.57 4.77
C ASN A 53 -5.54 7.95 4.29
N ILE A 54 -5.62 7.64 2.99
CA ILE A 54 -6.75 6.92 2.39
C ILE A 54 -6.25 5.54 1.97
N ALA A 55 -6.84 4.50 2.57
CA ALA A 55 -6.58 3.12 2.18
C ALA A 55 -7.47 2.73 1.00
N ILE A 56 -6.86 2.35 -0.12
CA ILE A 56 -7.57 1.87 -1.31
C ILE A 56 -7.83 0.38 -1.15
N MET A 57 -9.06 0.02 -0.80
CA MET A 57 -9.43 -1.37 -0.49
C MET A 57 -9.46 -2.29 -1.72
N ASP A 58 -9.54 -1.73 -2.92
CA ASP A 58 -9.56 -2.51 -4.16
C ASP A 58 -8.15 -2.89 -4.66
N ASP A 59 -7.09 -2.30 -4.09
CA ASP A 59 -5.70 -2.55 -4.47
C ASP A 59 -4.89 -3.12 -3.28
N MET A 60 -5.39 -4.21 -2.71
CA MET A 60 -4.73 -4.90 -1.61
C MET A 60 -3.88 -6.05 -2.11
N TRP A 61 -2.74 -6.25 -1.46
CA TRP A 61 -1.89 -7.41 -1.65
C TRP A 61 -1.51 -8.02 -0.29
N VAL A 62 -1.13 -9.29 -0.33
CA VAL A 62 -0.60 -10.00 0.82
C VAL A 62 0.89 -10.22 0.61
N THR A 63 1.69 -9.91 1.63
CA THR A 63 3.13 -10.12 1.62
C THR A 63 3.49 -11.34 2.46
N PHE A 64 4.21 -12.27 1.85
CA PHE A 64 4.76 -13.44 2.52
C PHE A 64 6.28 -13.42 2.48
N ASN A 65 6.91 -13.79 3.59
CA ASN A 65 8.34 -14.05 3.64
C ASN A 65 8.54 -15.57 3.57
N VAL A 66 8.95 -16.03 2.40
CA VAL A 66 9.06 -17.46 2.08
C VAL A 66 10.52 -17.87 1.98
N ARG A 67 10.89 -18.93 2.65
CA ARG A 67 12.22 -19.50 2.60
C ARG A 67 12.44 -20.21 1.26
N GLU A 68 13.67 -20.18 0.74
CA GLU A 68 14.06 -20.68 -0.60
C GLU A 68 13.62 -22.13 -0.88
N ASP A 69 13.69 -23.00 0.12
CA ASP A 69 13.30 -24.41 -0.02
C ASP A 69 11.79 -24.62 -0.24
N LEU A 70 10.98 -23.64 0.14
CA LEU A 70 9.53 -23.65 -0.04
C LEU A 70 9.06 -23.00 -1.35
N LEU A 71 9.98 -22.39 -2.10
CA LEU A 71 9.66 -21.70 -3.36
C LEU A 71 9.33 -22.64 -4.52
N LYS A 72 9.59 -23.96 -4.41
CA LYS A 72 9.36 -24.91 -5.50
C LYS A 72 8.00 -24.82 -6.16
N ASN A 73 6.99 -24.47 -5.39
CA ASN A 73 5.59 -24.37 -5.84
C ASN A 73 5.08 -22.92 -5.98
N LEU A 74 5.93 -21.93 -5.69
CA LEU A 74 5.60 -20.51 -5.73
C LEU A 74 6.46 -19.83 -6.79
N THR A 75 5.93 -19.73 -8.01
CA THR A 75 6.55 -19.00 -9.11
C THR A 75 5.74 -17.75 -9.47
N MET A 76 6.32 -16.84 -10.23
CA MET A 76 5.59 -15.70 -10.76
C MET A 76 4.35 -16.16 -11.53
N GLY A 77 3.20 -15.61 -11.17
CA GLY A 77 1.90 -15.95 -11.76
C GLY A 77 1.23 -17.22 -11.21
N SER A 78 1.89 -17.96 -10.30
CA SER A 78 1.26 -19.12 -9.66
C SER A 78 0.10 -18.70 -8.76
N GLU A 79 -0.89 -19.56 -8.66
CA GLU A 79 -2.07 -19.38 -7.81
C GLU A 79 -2.02 -20.38 -6.67
N PHE A 80 -2.44 -19.94 -5.49
CA PHE A 80 -2.49 -20.79 -4.31
C PHE A 80 -3.61 -20.34 -3.36
N ASP A 81 -4.04 -21.25 -2.51
CA ASP A 81 -5.07 -20.99 -1.51
C ASP A 81 -4.43 -20.57 -0.18
N ALA A 82 -5.01 -19.56 0.43
CA ALA A 82 -4.61 -19.07 1.73
C ALA A 82 -5.84 -18.88 2.63
N ILE A 83 -5.62 -18.90 3.94
CA ILE A 83 -6.67 -18.78 4.94
C ILE A 83 -6.50 -17.45 5.66
N VAL A 84 -7.60 -16.75 5.88
CA VAL A 84 -7.66 -15.53 6.69
C VAL A 84 -8.33 -15.84 8.02
N PRO A 85 -7.57 -16.01 9.12
CA PRO A 85 -8.15 -16.37 10.42
C PRO A 85 -9.14 -15.32 10.94
N ALA A 86 -8.89 -14.04 10.67
CA ALA A 86 -9.77 -12.95 11.09
C ALA A 86 -11.14 -12.95 10.40
N LEU A 87 -11.32 -13.73 9.33
CA LEU A 87 -12.57 -13.91 8.59
C LEU A 87 -13.08 -15.34 8.72
N ASP A 88 -13.15 -15.85 9.94
CA ASP A 88 -13.64 -17.22 10.25
C ASP A 88 -12.93 -18.32 9.46
N ASN A 89 -11.61 -18.18 9.24
CA ASN A 89 -10.81 -19.07 8.42
C ASN A 89 -11.27 -19.15 6.95
N GLN A 90 -11.84 -18.09 6.43
CA GLN A 90 -12.21 -18.01 5.01
C GLN A 90 -11.00 -18.30 4.13
N THR A 91 -11.17 -19.21 3.17
CA THR A 91 -10.15 -19.48 2.16
C THR A 91 -10.27 -18.47 1.04
N ILE A 92 -9.13 -17.86 0.69
CA ILE A 92 -9.00 -16.92 -0.41
C ILE A 92 -8.00 -17.45 -1.41
N ARG A 93 -8.22 -17.19 -2.69
CA ARG A 93 -7.30 -17.55 -3.76
C ARG A 93 -6.43 -16.38 -4.12
N LEU A 94 -5.12 -16.58 -4.10
CA LEU A 94 -4.12 -15.55 -4.31
C LEU A 94 -3.29 -15.88 -5.55
N LYS A 95 -2.86 -14.84 -6.28
CA LYS A 95 -1.95 -14.94 -7.43
C LYS A 95 -0.68 -14.16 -7.16
N VAL A 96 0.47 -14.80 -7.36
CA VAL A 96 1.79 -14.18 -7.19
C VAL A 96 2.05 -13.20 -8.34
N HIS A 97 2.33 -11.95 -8.00
CA HIS A 97 2.67 -10.91 -8.98
C HIS A 97 4.04 -10.28 -8.76
N TYR A 98 4.66 -10.54 -7.60
CA TYR A 98 5.96 -9.99 -7.26
C TYR A 98 6.77 -10.96 -6.41
N MET A 99 8.06 -11.06 -6.70
CA MET A 99 8.98 -11.88 -5.93
C MET A 99 10.36 -11.19 -5.93
N LYS A 100 10.96 -11.05 -4.76
CA LYS A 100 12.27 -10.45 -4.56
C LYS A 100 13.04 -11.19 -3.47
N ASP A 101 14.33 -11.41 -3.68
CA ASP A 101 15.20 -11.86 -2.60
C ASP A 101 15.41 -10.73 -1.59
N LEU A 102 15.34 -11.03 -0.31
CA LEU A 102 15.55 -10.05 0.77
C LEU A 102 17.02 -9.83 1.10
N GLY A 103 17.92 -10.53 0.38
CA GLY A 103 19.37 -10.48 0.62
C GLY A 103 19.76 -10.97 2.03
N THR A 104 21.01 -10.73 2.40
CA THR A 104 21.59 -11.20 3.68
C THR A 104 21.07 -10.45 4.92
N TYR A 105 20.39 -9.32 4.79
CA TYR A 105 19.90 -8.53 5.92
C TYR A 105 18.66 -9.11 6.61
N ALA A 106 17.92 -9.97 5.94
CA ALA A 106 16.77 -10.68 6.51
C ALA A 106 17.10 -12.12 6.92
N ALA A 107 18.35 -12.56 6.74
CA ALA A 107 18.79 -13.82 7.28
C ALA A 107 18.82 -13.71 8.81
N TRP A 108 17.89 -14.38 9.48
CA TRP A 108 18.03 -14.69 10.89
C TRP A 108 19.41 -15.31 11.07
N LYS A 109 20.21 -14.76 11.99
CA LYS A 109 21.43 -15.41 12.43
C LYS A 109 21.06 -16.79 12.97
N ALA A 110 21.04 -17.79 12.10
CA ALA A 110 21.00 -19.16 12.52
C ALA A 110 22.32 -19.40 13.26
N THR A 111 22.23 -19.51 14.56
CA THR A 111 23.33 -19.98 15.42
C THR A 111 23.87 -21.23 14.77
N LYS A 112 25.17 -21.22 14.45
CA LYS A 112 25.97 -22.30 13.85
C LYS A 112 25.55 -23.65 14.38
N THR A 113 24.84 -24.42 13.60
CA THR A 113 24.86 -25.88 13.67
C THR A 113 25.36 -26.36 12.32
N THR A 114 26.45 -27.09 12.40
CA THR A 114 27.24 -27.67 11.34
C THR A 114 26.41 -28.17 10.16
N GLY A 115 26.60 -27.59 8.96
CA GLY A 115 26.26 -28.24 7.69
C GLY A 115 24.99 -27.83 6.99
N GLN A 116 24.27 -26.79 7.44
CA GLN A 116 23.14 -26.27 6.68
C GLN A 116 23.54 -24.97 5.97
N PHE A 117 23.34 -24.93 4.66
CA PHE A 117 23.46 -23.73 3.86
C PHE A 117 22.49 -22.67 4.41
N ASP A 118 22.94 -21.41 4.51
CA ASP A 118 22.06 -20.27 4.82
C ASP A 118 21.01 -20.13 3.70
N LEU A 119 19.81 -20.66 3.95
CA LEU A 119 18.69 -20.54 3.04
C LEU A 119 18.22 -19.09 2.99
N LYS A 120 18.17 -18.54 1.79
CA LYS A 120 17.68 -17.18 1.57
C LYS A 120 16.18 -17.09 1.80
N THR A 121 15.73 -15.90 2.19
CA THR A 121 14.31 -15.59 2.32
C THR A 121 13.90 -14.67 1.18
N PHE A 122 12.75 -14.94 0.61
CA PHE A 122 12.15 -14.17 -0.48
C PHE A 122 10.88 -13.48 -0.01
N GLU A 123 10.74 -12.21 -0.37
CA GLU A 123 9.47 -11.50 -0.26
C GLU A 123 8.62 -11.83 -1.47
N VAL A 124 7.46 -12.40 -1.21
CA VAL A 124 6.46 -12.76 -2.23
C VAL A 124 5.22 -11.92 -1.99
N LYS A 125 4.77 -11.17 -3.01
CA LYS A 125 3.50 -10.45 -2.95
C LYS A 125 2.50 -11.12 -3.86
N ALA A 126 1.31 -11.34 -3.33
CA ALA A 126 0.21 -11.96 -4.04
C ALA A 126 -1.07 -11.13 -3.88
N THR A 127 -1.85 -11.02 -4.94
CA THR A 127 -3.14 -10.32 -4.94
C THR A 127 -4.28 -11.32 -4.90
N PRO A 128 -5.38 -11.03 -4.18
CA PRO A 128 -6.60 -11.83 -4.28
C PRO A 128 -7.13 -11.81 -5.71
N LEU A 129 -7.55 -12.98 -6.22
CA LEU A 129 -8.20 -13.08 -7.54
C LEU A 129 -9.63 -12.56 -7.52
N GLU A 130 -10.26 -12.65 -6.36
CA GLU A 130 -11.64 -12.20 -6.14
C GLU A 130 -11.68 -11.13 -5.06
N LYS A 131 -12.65 -10.23 -5.15
CA LYS A 131 -12.86 -9.22 -4.12
C LYS A 131 -13.33 -9.87 -2.83
N VAL A 132 -12.50 -9.84 -1.80
CA VAL A 132 -12.82 -10.42 -0.49
C VAL A 132 -13.48 -9.36 0.38
N THR A 133 -14.74 -9.59 0.73
CA THR A 133 -15.49 -8.68 1.61
C THR A 133 -14.88 -8.67 3.01
N ASN A 134 -14.75 -7.49 3.60
CA ASN A 134 -14.20 -7.28 4.94
C ASN A 134 -12.71 -7.61 5.12
N LEU A 135 -11.95 -7.88 4.06
CA LEU A 135 -10.51 -7.95 4.15
C LEU A 135 -9.95 -6.54 4.42
N ARG A 136 -9.08 -6.42 5.43
CA ARG A 136 -8.49 -5.14 5.82
C ARG A 136 -6.96 -5.21 5.90
N PRO A 137 -6.27 -4.11 5.63
CA PRO A 137 -4.84 -4.02 5.87
C PRO A 137 -4.49 -4.39 7.32
N GLY A 138 -3.40 -5.14 7.50
CA GLY A 138 -2.95 -5.62 8.81
C GLY A 138 -3.52 -6.98 9.25
N MET A 139 -4.45 -7.56 8.49
CA MET A 139 -4.90 -8.94 8.75
C MET A 139 -3.82 -9.94 8.38
N SER A 140 -3.70 -10.99 9.19
CA SER A 140 -2.80 -12.11 8.91
C SER A 140 -3.42 -13.07 7.90
N VAL A 141 -2.58 -13.59 7.00
CA VAL A 141 -2.96 -14.59 6.00
C VAL A 141 -2.00 -15.77 6.08
N ILE A 142 -2.53 -16.98 6.09
CA ILE A 142 -1.77 -18.22 6.26
C ILE A 142 -1.89 -19.04 4.97
N ILE A 143 -0.77 -19.43 4.39
CA ILE A 143 -0.74 -20.31 3.20
C ILE A 143 -1.27 -21.70 3.59
N LYS A 144 -2.26 -22.17 2.87
CA LYS A 144 -2.77 -23.54 3.03
C LYS A 144 -1.77 -24.51 2.40
N LYS A 145 -1.27 -25.46 3.18
CA LYS A 145 -0.40 -26.53 2.69
C LYS A 145 -1.18 -27.55 1.88
#